data_30feedf15a105f80e46edb8ad45f5c2e
#
_entry.id   30feedf15a105f80e46edb8ad45f5c2e
#
_cell.length_a   1.000
_cell.length_b   1.000
_cell.length_c   1.000
_cell.angle_alpha   90.00
_cell.angle_beta   90.00
_cell.angle_gamma   90.00
#
_symmetry.space_group_name_H-M   'P 1'
#
loop_
_entity.id
_entity.type
_entity.pdbx_description
1 polymer ?
#
loop_
_entity_poly.entity_id
_entity_poly.type
_entity_poly.pdbx_seq_one_letter_code
_entity_poly.pdbx_strand_id
1 'polypeptide(L)'
;MVQERLTSTVANAVGARIVGGEFRPGDSMRLDELEAEFGVSRSVSREAVKILESLGLVRSRRRVGVIVQPMGEWNVMAPQVIQWQLQGPN
;
A
#
# COMPACT_ATOMS: atom_id res chain seq x y z
N MET A 1 6.47 -17.53 -7.16
CA MET A 1 5.52 -17.55 -8.25
C MET A 1 5.30 -16.14 -8.79
N VAL A 2 4.90 -16.05 -10.05
CA VAL A 2 4.76 -14.74 -10.71
C VAL A 2 3.78 -13.84 -9.98
N GLN A 3 2.63 -14.39 -9.58
CA GLN A 3 1.59 -13.60 -8.93
C GLN A 3 2.06 -13.06 -7.59
N GLU A 4 2.76 -13.85 -6.81
CA GLU A 4 3.29 -13.40 -5.52
C GLU A 4 4.32 -12.31 -5.72
N ARG A 5 5.15 -12.44 -6.75
CA ARG A 5 6.15 -11.43 -7.07
C ARG A 5 5.51 -10.11 -7.46
N LEU A 6 4.47 -10.17 -8.28
CA LEU A 6 3.73 -8.97 -8.68
C LEU A 6 3.06 -8.32 -7.48
N THR A 7 2.47 -9.13 -6.60
CA THR A 7 1.83 -8.62 -5.39
C THR A 7 2.84 -7.89 -4.52
N SER A 8 4.02 -8.48 -4.31
CA SER A 8 5.07 -7.85 -3.51
C SER A 8 5.55 -6.56 -4.15
N THR A 9 5.71 -6.55 -5.47
CA THR A 9 6.14 -5.35 -6.18
C THR A 9 5.16 -4.21 -5.98
N VAL A 10 3.87 -4.47 -6.12
CA VAL A 10 2.85 -3.43 -5.93
C VAL A 10 2.83 -2.97 -4.48
N ALA A 11 2.83 -3.91 -3.52
CA ALA A 11 2.79 -3.57 -2.11
C ALA A 11 4.01 -2.73 -1.72
N ASN A 12 5.20 -3.10 -2.19
CA ASN A 12 6.41 -2.35 -1.88
C ASN A 12 6.38 -0.95 -2.47
N ALA A 13 5.91 -0.82 -3.71
CA ALA A 13 5.86 0.48 -4.37
C ALA A 13 4.88 1.42 -3.65
N VAL A 14 3.68 0.92 -3.37
CA VAL A 14 2.65 1.75 -2.73
C VAL A 14 3.01 2.02 -1.27
N GLY A 15 3.52 1.00 -0.57
CA GLY A 15 3.94 1.16 0.82
C GLY A 15 5.02 2.22 0.98
N ALA A 16 6.01 2.21 0.09
CA ALA A 16 7.08 3.20 0.13
C ALA A 16 6.54 4.61 -0.11
N ARG A 17 5.56 4.76 -1.01
CA ARG A 17 4.95 6.07 -1.27
C ARG A 17 4.19 6.58 -0.04
N ILE A 18 3.45 5.70 0.62
CA ILE A 18 2.67 6.08 1.81
C ILE A 18 3.62 6.47 2.93
N VAL A 19 4.59 5.62 3.23
CA VAL A 19 5.53 5.88 4.33
C VAL A 19 6.39 7.10 4.02
N GLY A 20 6.70 7.31 2.75
CA GLY A 20 7.49 8.47 2.33
C GLY A 20 6.72 9.79 2.30
N GLY A 21 5.43 9.77 2.60
CA GLY A 21 4.64 11.00 2.69
C GLY A 21 4.04 11.48 1.38
N GLU A 22 4.09 10.67 0.33
CA GLU A 22 3.51 11.04 -0.96
C GLU A 22 1.99 11.13 -0.87
N PHE A 23 1.39 10.34 0.02
CA PHE A 23 -0.04 10.38 0.31
C PHE A 23 -0.25 10.92 1.71
N ARG A 24 -1.35 11.64 1.91
CA ARG A 24 -1.73 12.15 3.22
C ARG A 24 -2.75 11.24 3.86
N PRO A 25 -2.80 11.20 5.20
CA PRO A 25 -3.89 10.47 5.86
C PRO A 25 -5.24 10.93 5.32
N GLY A 26 -6.10 9.98 5.01
CA GLY A 26 -7.41 10.29 4.44
C GLY A 26 -7.45 10.26 2.93
N ASP A 27 -6.29 10.31 2.26
CA ASP A 27 -6.26 10.17 0.81
C ASP A 27 -6.79 8.78 0.44
N SER A 28 -7.46 8.69 -0.70
CA SER A 28 -8.00 7.42 -1.16
C SER A 28 -7.39 7.03 -2.50
N MET A 29 -7.33 5.73 -2.72
CA MET A 29 -6.92 5.17 -4.01
C MET A 29 -7.87 4.05 -4.34
N ARG A 30 -8.01 3.73 -5.63
CA ARG A 30 -8.92 2.71 -6.08
C ARG A 30 -8.14 1.54 -6.64
N LEU A 31 -8.73 0.34 -6.53
CA LEU A 31 -8.09 -0.86 -7.07
C LEU A 31 -7.84 -0.74 -8.57
N ASP A 32 -8.79 -0.17 -9.31
CA ASP A 32 -8.61 -0.04 -10.76
C ASP A 32 -7.47 0.93 -11.10
N GLU A 33 -7.23 1.91 -10.26
CA GLU A 33 -6.07 2.80 -10.44
C GLU A 33 -4.76 2.03 -10.28
N LEU A 34 -4.70 1.16 -9.28
CA LEU A 34 -3.51 0.32 -9.07
C LEU A 34 -3.32 -0.66 -10.22
N GLU A 35 -4.42 -1.25 -10.70
CA GLU A 35 -4.36 -2.16 -11.84
C GLU A 35 -3.77 -1.45 -13.05
N ALA A 36 -4.25 -0.24 -13.32
CA ALA A 36 -3.77 0.52 -14.48
C ALA A 36 -2.33 0.95 -14.33
N GLU A 37 -1.96 1.43 -13.15
CA GLU A 37 -0.61 1.93 -12.92
C GLU A 37 0.44 0.85 -13.03
N PHE A 38 0.16 -0.32 -12.45
CA PHE A 38 1.15 -1.40 -12.37
C PHE A 38 0.95 -2.47 -13.44
N GLY A 39 -0.09 -2.37 -14.24
CA GLY A 39 -0.36 -3.37 -15.27
C GLY A 39 -0.63 -4.74 -14.69
N VAL A 40 -1.35 -4.82 -13.59
CA VAL A 40 -1.60 -6.07 -12.89
C VAL A 40 -3.10 -6.35 -12.80
N SER A 41 -3.44 -7.58 -12.46
CA SER A 41 -4.83 -8.00 -12.31
C SER A 41 -5.45 -7.41 -11.05
N ARG A 42 -6.77 -7.45 -10.99
CA ARG A 42 -7.49 -7.02 -9.79
C ARG A 42 -7.15 -7.90 -8.60
N SER A 43 -6.92 -9.19 -8.85
CA SER A 43 -6.53 -10.12 -7.80
C SER A 43 -5.20 -9.71 -7.16
N VAL A 44 -4.22 -9.33 -7.98
CA VAL A 44 -2.92 -8.88 -7.49
C VAL A 44 -3.08 -7.58 -6.71
N SER A 45 -3.84 -6.63 -7.26
CA SER A 45 -4.06 -5.35 -6.57
C SER A 45 -4.73 -5.55 -5.22
N ARG A 46 -5.71 -6.44 -5.16
CA ARG A 46 -6.42 -6.73 -3.92
C ARG A 46 -5.51 -7.35 -2.88
N GLU A 47 -4.66 -8.29 -3.30
CA GLU A 47 -3.72 -8.94 -2.38
C GLU A 47 -2.68 -7.95 -1.87
N ALA A 48 -2.21 -7.05 -2.72
CA ALA A 48 -1.28 -6.01 -2.31
C ALA A 48 -1.92 -5.10 -1.25
N VAL A 49 -3.18 -4.71 -1.46
CA VAL A 49 -3.91 -3.88 -0.51
C VAL A 49 -4.07 -4.62 0.83
N LYS A 50 -4.32 -5.93 0.80
CA LYS A 50 -4.42 -6.71 2.03
C LYS A 50 -3.13 -6.66 2.84
N ILE A 51 -2.00 -6.72 2.16
CA ILE A 51 -0.69 -6.61 2.83
C ILE A 51 -0.58 -5.25 3.51
N LEU A 52 -0.87 -4.17 2.78
CA LEU A 52 -0.80 -2.82 3.33
C LEU A 52 -1.78 -2.62 4.47
N GLU A 53 -2.94 -3.22 4.37
CA GLU A 53 -3.96 -3.14 5.40
C GLU A 53 -3.53 -3.87 6.67
N SER A 54 -2.87 -5.02 6.53
CA SER A 54 -2.36 -5.77 7.66
C SER A 54 -1.27 -5.01 8.41
N LEU A 55 -0.61 -4.08 7.72
CA LEU A 55 0.44 -3.25 8.31
C LEU A 55 -0.10 -1.92 8.84
N GLY A 56 -1.41 -1.70 8.72
CA GLY A 56 -2.04 -0.50 9.23
C GLY A 56 -1.89 0.73 8.37
N LEU A 57 -1.31 0.60 7.17
CA LEU A 57 -1.07 1.74 6.30
C LEU A 57 -2.34 2.22 5.60
N VAL A 58 -3.26 1.30 5.33
CA VAL A 58 -4.50 1.64 4.65
C VAL A 58 -5.66 0.87 5.27
N ARG A 59 -6.88 1.30 4.94
CA ARG A 59 -8.09 0.61 5.31
C ARG A 59 -9.05 0.63 4.13
N SER A 60 -9.59 -0.52 3.77
CA SER A 60 -10.56 -0.60 2.68
C SER A 60 -11.93 -0.15 3.16
N ARG A 61 -12.58 0.69 2.38
CA ARG A 61 -13.94 1.15 2.67
C ARG A 61 -14.81 0.95 1.46
N ARG A 62 -15.99 0.41 1.68
CA ARG A 62 -16.96 0.20 0.62
C ARG A 62 -17.29 1.54 -0.03
N ARG A 63 -17.32 1.55 -1.36
CA ARG A 63 -17.72 2.71 -2.16
C ARG A 63 -16.75 3.89 -2.12
N VAL A 64 -15.79 3.87 -1.21
CA VAL A 64 -14.80 4.92 -1.12
C VAL A 64 -13.48 4.47 -1.73
N GLY A 65 -13.09 3.24 -1.44
CA GLY A 65 -11.84 2.68 -1.91
C GLY A 65 -10.88 2.41 -0.76
N VAL A 66 -9.60 2.54 -1.03
CA VAL A 66 -8.54 2.25 -0.08
C VAL A 66 -8.09 3.57 0.53
N ILE A 67 -8.24 3.72 1.85
CA ILE A 67 -7.99 4.99 2.54
C ILE A 67 -6.66 4.90 3.28
N VAL A 68 -5.79 5.88 3.05
CA VAL A 68 -4.50 5.95 3.74
C VAL A 68 -4.73 6.34 5.20
N GLN A 69 -4.13 5.58 6.11
CA GLN A 69 -4.30 5.78 7.55
C GLN A 69 -3.19 6.65 8.11
N PRO A 70 -3.45 7.36 9.22
CA PRO A 70 -2.40 8.17 9.84
C PRO A 70 -1.29 7.29 10.43
N MET A 71 -0.11 7.86 10.57
CA MET A 71 1.09 7.16 11.03
C MET A 71 0.86 6.41 12.35
N GLY A 72 0.02 6.96 13.21
CA GLY A 72 -0.28 6.31 14.50
C GLY A 72 -0.93 4.94 14.36
N GLU A 73 -1.53 4.65 13.20
CA GLU A 73 -2.15 3.35 12.94
C GLU A 73 -1.19 2.35 12.33
N TRP A 74 -0.03 2.79 11.88
CA TRP A 74 0.91 1.92 11.18
C TRP A 74 1.63 0.99 12.15
N ASN A 75 1.90 -0.24 11.71
CA ASN A 75 2.77 -1.14 12.46
C ASN A 75 4.22 -0.76 12.16
N VAL A 76 4.72 0.25 12.87
CA VAL A 76 6.04 0.81 12.59
C VAL A 76 7.19 -0.12 12.96
N MET A 77 6.89 -1.21 13.66
CA MET A 77 7.91 -2.22 14.01
C MET A 77 7.99 -3.34 12.97
N ALA A 78 7.08 -3.38 12.01
CA ALA A 78 7.13 -4.40 10.96
C ALA A 78 8.36 -4.17 10.09
N PRO A 79 9.09 -5.24 9.72
CA PRO A 79 10.30 -5.09 8.90
C PRO A 79 10.05 -4.33 7.59
N GLN A 80 8.93 -4.59 6.93
CA GLN A 80 8.58 -3.89 5.69
C GLN A 80 8.45 -2.39 5.90
N VAL A 81 7.76 -2.00 6.99
CA VAL A 81 7.54 -0.58 7.26
C VAL A 81 8.85 0.10 7.60
N ILE A 82 9.69 -0.56 8.39
CA ILE A 82 11.02 -0.03 8.71
C ILE A 82 11.82 0.19 7.42
N GLN A 83 11.80 -0.79 6.53
CA GLN A 83 12.54 -0.69 5.28
C GLN A 83 12.02 0.46 4.41
N TRP A 84 10.71 0.63 4.33
CA TRP A 84 10.14 1.73 3.56
C TRP A 84 10.49 3.09 4.17
N GLN A 85 10.59 3.19 5.49
CA GLN A 85 11.03 4.42 6.14
C GLN A 85 12.46 4.76 5.77
N LEU A 86 13.32 3.74 5.68
CA LEU A 86 14.71 3.94 5.30
C LEU A 86 14.88 4.35 3.84
N GLN A 87 13.95 3.96 2.98
CA GLN A 87 13.95 4.32 1.57
C GLN A 87 13.35 5.70 1.32
N GLY A 88 12.63 6.22 2.29
CA GLY A 88 11.86 7.43 2.13
C GLY A 88 12.71 8.63 1.78
N PRO A 89 12.08 9.68 1.24
CA PRO A 89 12.80 10.92 0.99
C PRO A 89 13.25 11.50 2.30
N ASN A 90 14.42 11.94 2.32
CA ASN A 90 14.89 12.53 3.55
C ASN A 90 15.08 13.97 3.42
#